data_74996d6307263b5c5149784a76c100e8
#
_entry.id   74996d6307263b5c5149784a76c100e8
#
_cell.length_a   1.000
_cell.length_b   1.000
_cell.length_c   1.000
_cell.angle_alpha   90.00
_cell.angle_beta   90.00
_cell.angle_gamma   90.00
#
_symmetry.space_group_name_H-M   'P 1'
#
loop_
_entity.id
_entity.type
_entity.pdbx_description
1 polymer ?
#
loop_
_entity_poly.entity_id
_entity_poly.type
_entity_poly.pdbx_seq_one_letter_code
_entity_poly.pdbx_strand_id
1 'polypeptide(L)'
;DDLGLRNQRFTGIVFGTLVVEDLIAILMMVLLSTMAVSQDFVGEDLLISVLKVVFFLILWFLIGIFVIPAFLKKAKKLMNNETLLIVSIGLCLGMVVLATYTGFSTALGAFIMGSILAETIEAEHIEHIIQPVKDLFGAIFFVSVGMLVNPAVLVEYAWPVIIITLVTIIGKAIFSSFGVLLSGEPLNTSIKSGFSLAQIGEFAFIIAGLGVSLKVLDPFISPIIVAVSVITTFTTPYFIRLANPFAEWLYKILPTKVQETLDRYASGKKTMNHDSDWKKLLKNMIGRVIIYSVLLTAIWLLSIQIIYPAISEMFAPVTPVSYTHLRAHETVLDL
;
A
#
# COMPACT_ATOMS: atom_id res chain seq x y z
N ASP A 1 19.35 -4.43 1.03
CA ASP A 1 20.69 -4.58 0.45
C ASP A 1 21.76 -4.14 1.44
N ASP A 2 21.67 -2.96 2.05
CA ASP A 2 22.70 -2.39 2.94
C ASP A 2 23.01 -3.21 4.20
N LEU A 3 22.08 -4.05 4.64
CA LEU A 3 22.28 -4.96 5.77
C LEU A 3 22.79 -6.35 5.39
N GLY A 4 23.06 -6.62 4.09
CA GLY A 4 23.54 -7.91 3.59
C GLY A 4 22.55 -9.08 3.74
N LEU A 5 21.24 -8.79 3.91
CA LEU A 5 20.20 -9.77 4.20
C LEU A 5 19.48 -10.29 2.95
N ARG A 6 19.86 -9.85 1.74
CA ARG A 6 19.15 -10.13 0.48
C ARG A 6 18.92 -11.61 0.20
N ASN A 7 19.87 -12.46 0.56
CA ASN A 7 19.82 -13.90 0.28
C ASN A 7 19.09 -14.72 1.37
N GLN A 8 18.50 -14.09 2.36
CA GLN A 8 17.78 -14.81 3.42
C GLN A 8 16.34 -15.11 2.97
N ARG A 9 15.80 -16.24 3.45
CA ARG A 9 14.46 -16.73 3.08
C ARG A 9 13.35 -15.72 3.39
N PHE A 10 13.43 -15.01 4.51
CA PHE A 10 12.42 -14.02 4.88
C PHE A 10 12.36 -12.84 3.89
N THR A 11 13.47 -12.50 3.23
CA THR A 11 13.53 -11.39 2.29
C THR A 11 12.62 -11.61 1.08
N GLY A 12 12.58 -12.85 0.54
CA GLY A 12 11.64 -13.19 -0.53
C GLY A 12 10.18 -13.06 -0.09
N ILE A 13 9.87 -13.40 1.17
CA ILE A 13 8.53 -13.24 1.73
C ILE A 13 8.18 -11.77 1.88
N VAL A 14 9.11 -10.95 2.37
CA VAL A 14 8.94 -9.50 2.51
C VAL A 14 8.65 -8.86 1.14
N PHE A 15 9.45 -9.17 0.11
CA PHE A 15 9.20 -8.65 -1.23
C PHE A 15 7.83 -9.08 -1.78
N GLY A 16 7.45 -10.35 -1.62
CA GLY A 16 6.13 -10.82 -2.03
C GLY A 16 4.99 -10.10 -1.29
N THR A 17 5.16 -9.81 0.01
CA THR A 17 4.17 -9.08 0.80
C THR A 17 4.09 -7.61 0.36
N LEU A 18 5.22 -6.95 0.10
CA LEU A 18 5.25 -5.57 -0.41
C LEU A 18 4.49 -5.46 -1.73
N VAL A 19 4.69 -6.39 -2.67
CA VAL A 19 3.92 -6.41 -3.94
C VAL A 19 2.42 -6.49 -3.67
N VAL A 20 1.99 -7.28 -2.70
CA VAL A 20 0.57 -7.37 -2.33
C VAL A 20 0.08 -6.07 -1.67
N GLU A 21 0.89 -5.45 -0.79
CA GLU A 21 0.57 -4.14 -0.21
C GLU A 21 0.38 -3.08 -1.31
N ASP A 22 1.24 -3.06 -2.30
CA ASP A 22 1.16 -2.14 -3.44
C ASP A 22 -0.12 -2.35 -4.27
N LEU A 23 -0.50 -3.61 -4.53
CA LEU A 23 -1.75 -3.93 -5.20
C LEU A 23 -2.98 -3.44 -4.40
N ILE A 24 -2.95 -3.60 -3.07
CA ILE A 24 -4.02 -3.09 -2.20
C ILE A 24 -4.05 -1.57 -2.23
N ALA A 25 -2.89 -0.91 -2.22
CA ALA A 25 -2.81 0.55 -2.31
C ALA A 25 -3.43 1.08 -3.60
N ILE A 26 -3.23 0.38 -4.73
CA ILE A 26 -3.85 0.72 -6.01
C ILE A 26 -5.37 0.57 -5.93
N LEU A 27 -5.86 -0.53 -5.35
CA LEU A 27 -7.30 -0.73 -5.14
C LEU A 27 -7.89 0.39 -4.29
N MET A 28 -7.17 0.85 -3.27
CA MET A 28 -7.59 2.00 -2.44
C MET A 28 -7.61 3.30 -3.22
N MET A 29 -6.64 3.55 -4.10
CA MET A 29 -6.66 4.73 -5.00
C MET A 29 -7.84 4.71 -5.96
N VAL A 30 -8.16 3.54 -6.52
CA VAL A 30 -9.34 3.36 -7.37
C VAL A 30 -10.62 3.62 -6.60
N LEU A 31 -10.74 3.08 -5.39
CA LEU A 31 -11.88 3.30 -4.49
C LEU A 31 -12.06 4.79 -4.17
N LEU A 32 -11.00 5.48 -3.75
CA LEU A 32 -11.06 6.92 -3.45
C LEU A 32 -11.48 7.73 -4.67
N SER A 33 -10.92 7.43 -5.85
CA SER A 33 -11.30 8.11 -7.09
C SER A 33 -12.77 7.89 -7.44
N THR A 34 -13.28 6.69 -7.20
CA THR A 34 -14.69 6.35 -7.45
C THR A 34 -15.62 7.08 -6.47
N MET A 35 -15.25 7.13 -5.18
CA MET A 35 -16.01 7.85 -4.15
C MET A 35 -16.11 9.36 -4.42
N ALA A 36 -15.08 9.95 -5.02
CA ALA A 36 -15.09 11.37 -5.34
C ALA A 36 -15.96 11.71 -6.56
N VAL A 37 -16.10 10.79 -7.48
CA VAL A 37 -16.97 10.97 -8.70
C VAL A 37 -18.44 10.80 -8.34
N SER A 38 -18.77 9.93 -7.38
CA SER A 38 -20.16 9.70 -6.93
C SER A 38 -20.44 10.55 -5.70
N GLN A 39 -20.86 11.80 -5.89
CA GLN A 39 -21.27 12.69 -4.77
C GLN A 39 -22.57 12.23 -4.09
N ASP A 40 -23.34 11.36 -4.72
CA ASP A 40 -24.55 10.76 -4.15
C ASP A 40 -24.35 9.26 -3.96
N PHE A 41 -24.36 8.83 -2.70
CA PHE A 41 -24.32 7.41 -2.28
C PHE A 41 -25.63 6.67 -2.53
N VAL A 42 -26.22 6.82 -3.71
CA VAL A 42 -27.36 6.00 -4.11
C VAL A 42 -26.79 4.75 -4.78
N GLY A 43 -27.15 3.58 -4.28
CA GLY A 43 -26.48 2.30 -4.59
C GLY A 43 -26.38 1.95 -6.09
N GLU A 44 -27.23 2.50 -6.95
CA GLU A 44 -27.19 2.29 -8.40
C GLU A 44 -26.03 3.06 -9.06
N ASP A 45 -25.78 4.31 -8.66
CA ASP A 45 -24.70 5.14 -9.21
C ASP A 45 -23.32 4.65 -8.78
N LEU A 46 -23.21 4.12 -7.56
CA LEU A 46 -22.00 3.47 -7.09
C LEU A 46 -21.66 2.23 -7.92
N LEU A 47 -22.65 1.38 -8.21
CA LEU A 47 -22.46 0.19 -9.02
C LEU A 47 -21.99 0.55 -10.45
N ILE A 48 -22.63 1.54 -11.07
CA ILE A 48 -22.26 2.02 -12.40
C ILE A 48 -20.83 2.59 -12.40
N SER A 49 -20.45 3.33 -11.38
CA SER A 49 -19.10 3.89 -11.23
C SER A 49 -18.06 2.79 -11.08
N VAL A 50 -18.30 1.78 -10.23
CA VAL A 50 -17.43 0.61 -10.09
C VAL A 50 -17.32 -0.16 -11.41
N LEU A 51 -18.43 -0.37 -12.12
CA LEU A 51 -18.42 -1.04 -13.42
C LEU A 51 -17.62 -0.26 -14.46
N LYS A 52 -17.72 1.08 -14.50
CA LYS A 52 -16.87 1.92 -15.35
C LYS A 52 -15.40 1.76 -15.04
N VAL A 53 -15.01 1.80 -13.76
CA VAL A 53 -13.61 1.59 -13.32
C VAL A 53 -13.11 0.23 -13.79
N VAL A 54 -13.84 -0.83 -13.49
CA VAL A 54 -13.47 -2.20 -13.88
C VAL A 54 -13.37 -2.32 -15.41
N PHE A 55 -14.31 -1.73 -16.15
CA PHE A 55 -14.29 -1.73 -17.61
C PHE A 55 -13.04 -1.04 -18.17
N PHE A 56 -12.70 0.17 -17.69
CA PHE A 56 -11.49 0.88 -18.13
C PHE A 56 -10.22 0.16 -17.74
N LEU A 57 -10.13 -0.40 -16.54
CA LEU A 57 -8.98 -1.20 -16.13
C LEU A 57 -8.78 -2.42 -17.05
N ILE A 58 -9.85 -3.18 -17.31
CA ILE A 58 -9.80 -4.33 -18.22
C ILE A 58 -9.38 -3.87 -19.62
N LEU A 59 -9.99 -2.80 -20.13
CA LEU A 59 -9.68 -2.27 -21.47
C LEU A 59 -8.21 -1.85 -21.58
N TRP A 60 -7.69 -1.12 -20.60
CA TRP A 60 -6.30 -0.66 -20.58
C TRP A 60 -5.33 -1.82 -20.48
N PHE A 61 -5.62 -2.82 -19.64
CA PHE A 61 -4.79 -4.01 -19.55
C PHE A 61 -4.82 -4.82 -20.85
N LEU A 62 -5.99 -5.03 -21.45
CA LEU A 62 -6.10 -5.75 -22.73
C LEU A 62 -5.33 -5.04 -23.84
N ILE A 63 -5.54 -3.73 -24.02
CA ILE A 63 -4.82 -2.95 -25.02
C ILE A 63 -3.33 -2.95 -24.72
N GLY A 64 -2.95 -2.74 -23.47
CA GLY A 64 -1.56 -2.71 -23.02
C GLY A 64 -0.83 -4.02 -23.29
N ILE A 65 -1.40 -5.15 -22.89
CA ILE A 65 -0.79 -6.48 -23.03
C ILE A 65 -0.62 -6.89 -24.52
N PHE A 66 -1.54 -6.48 -25.39
CA PHE A 66 -1.46 -6.86 -26.81
C PHE A 66 -0.74 -5.82 -27.67
N VAL A 67 -1.05 -4.53 -27.48
CA VAL A 67 -0.54 -3.45 -28.35
C VAL A 67 0.90 -3.07 -28.00
N ILE A 68 1.20 -2.90 -26.72
CA ILE A 68 2.53 -2.42 -26.28
C ILE A 68 3.64 -3.43 -26.60
N PRO A 69 3.53 -4.73 -26.26
CA PRO A 69 4.56 -5.70 -26.63
C PRO A 69 4.71 -5.86 -28.14
N ALA A 70 3.60 -5.82 -28.91
CA ALA A 70 3.66 -5.87 -30.37
C ALA A 70 4.38 -4.66 -30.95
N PHE A 71 4.10 -3.47 -30.43
CA PHE A 71 4.78 -2.23 -30.80
C PHE A 71 6.28 -2.30 -30.49
N LEU A 72 6.67 -2.64 -29.26
CA LEU A 72 8.06 -2.75 -28.84
C LEU A 72 8.83 -3.79 -29.66
N LYS A 73 8.22 -4.96 -29.93
CA LYS A 73 8.80 -6.01 -30.77
C LYS A 73 9.08 -5.53 -32.20
N LYS A 74 8.14 -4.78 -32.81
CA LYS A 74 8.28 -4.23 -34.17
C LYS A 74 9.32 -3.11 -34.21
N ALA A 75 9.35 -2.28 -33.19
CA ALA A 75 10.25 -1.14 -33.07
C ALA A 75 11.67 -1.51 -32.57
N LYS A 76 11.88 -2.71 -32.06
CA LYS A 76 13.14 -3.18 -31.45
C LYS A 76 14.39 -2.91 -32.32
N LYS A 77 14.29 -3.06 -33.65
CA LYS A 77 15.41 -2.83 -34.57
C LYS A 77 15.83 -1.36 -34.69
N LEU A 78 14.93 -0.45 -34.31
CA LEU A 78 15.14 1.02 -34.38
C LEU A 78 15.44 1.62 -33.00
N MET A 79 15.31 0.83 -31.92
CA MET A 79 15.48 1.29 -30.55
C MET A 79 16.91 1.04 -30.05
N ASN A 80 17.60 2.12 -29.75
CA ASN A 80 18.80 2.12 -28.90
C ASN A 80 18.35 2.41 -27.44
N ASN A 81 19.27 2.40 -26.48
CA ASN A 81 18.97 2.64 -25.07
C ASN A 81 18.25 3.98 -24.82
N GLU A 82 18.69 5.04 -25.52
CA GLU A 82 18.09 6.38 -25.38
C GLU A 82 16.67 6.42 -25.93
N THR A 83 16.45 5.84 -27.11
CA THR A 83 15.12 5.77 -27.72
C THR A 83 14.17 4.91 -26.88
N LEU A 84 14.64 3.79 -26.34
CA LEU A 84 13.84 2.91 -25.50
C LEU A 84 13.45 3.61 -24.19
N LEU A 85 14.37 4.38 -23.59
CA LEU A 85 14.09 5.20 -22.41
C LEU A 85 13.00 6.24 -22.70
N ILE A 86 13.15 7.00 -23.78
CA ILE A 86 12.19 8.04 -24.17
C ILE A 86 10.81 7.44 -24.46
N VAL A 87 10.78 6.33 -25.19
CA VAL A 87 9.53 5.63 -25.51
C VAL A 87 8.85 5.10 -24.24
N SER A 88 9.60 4.49 -23.34
CA SER A 88 9.04 3.96 -22.07
C SER A 88 8.44 5.07 -21.19
N ILE A 89 9.16 6.18 -21.05
CA ILE A 89 8.65 7.36 -20.33
C ILE A 89 7.44 7.97 -21.07
N GLY A 90 7.53 8.08 -22.39
CA GLY A 90 6.43 8.60 -23.21
C GLY A 90 5.16 7.78 -23.13
N LEU A 91 5.27 6.45 -23.11
CA LEU A 91 4.14 5.54 -22.89
C LEU A 91 3.55 5.71 -21.48
N CYS A 92 4.43 5.82 -20.47
CA CYS A 92 4.01 6.06 -19.10
C CYS A 92 3.23 7.38 -18.97
N LEU A 93 3.77 8.49 -19.46
CA LEU A 93 3.11 9.79 -19.44
C LEU A 93 1.83 9.81 -20.29
N GLY A 94 1.82 9.11 -21.43
CA GLY A 94 0.63 8.95 -22.25
C GLY A 94 -0.52 8.26 -21.48
N MET A 95 -0.21 7.21 -20.73
CA MET A 95 -1.21 6.53 -19.88
C MET A 95 -1.65 7.41 -18.71
N VAL A 96 -0.75 8.20 -18.12
CA VAL A 96 -1.10 9.20 -17.09
C VAL A 96 -2.12 10.20 -17.63
N VAL A 97 -1.90 10.72 -18.83
CA VAL A 97 -2.84 11.64 -19.48
C VAL A 97 -4.18 10.97 -19.74
N LEU A 98 -4.20 9.74 -20.28
CA LEU A 98 -5.42 8.98 -20.50
C LEU A 98 -6.19 8.70 -19.21
N ALA A 99 -5.50 8.32 -18.14
CA ALA A 99 -6.09 8.10 -16.83
C ALA A 99 -6.74 9.40 -16.31
N THR A 100 -6.04 10.51 -16.40
CA THR A 100 -6.55 11.82 -15.97
C THR A 100 -7.79 12.25 -16.75
N TYR A 101 -7.82 12.05 -18.07
CA TYR A 101 -9.01 12.35 -18.89
C TYR A 101 -10.22 11.50 -18.52
N THR A 102 -10.01 10.28 -18.04
CA THR A 102 -11.09 9.39 -17.60
C THR A 102 -11.49 9.55 -16.13
N GLY A 103 -10.87 10.55 -15.44
CA GLY A 103 -11.20 10.87 -14.05
C GLY A 103 -10.39 10.05 -13.01
N PHE A 104 -9.39 9.29 -13.46
CA PHE A 104 -8.52 8.52 -12.54
C PHE A 104 -7.27 9.32 -12.14
N SER A 105 -6.60 8.83 -11.07
CA SER A 105 -5.38 9.46 -10.61
C SER A 105 -4.21 9.27 -11.58
N THR A 106 -3.32 10.26 -11.63
CA THR A 106 -2.06 10.22 -12.39
C THR A 106 -1.20 9.03 -11.98
N ALA A 107 -1.13 8.75 -10.65
CA ALA A 107 -0.38 7.63 -10.10
C ALA A 107 -0.89 6.28 -10.60
N LEU A 108 -2.22 6.10 -10.69
CA LEU A 108 -2.83 4.88 -11.23
C LEU A 108 -2.44 4.69 -12.71
N GLY A 109 -2.49 5.75 -13.52
CA GLY A 109 -2.06 5.69 -14.92
C GLY A 109 -0.62 5.26 -15.09
N ALA A 110 0.30 5.86 -14.31
CA ALA A 110 1.71 5.52 -14.31
C ALA A 110 1.95 4.05 -13.91
N PHE A 111 1.25 3.59 -12.86
CA PHE A 111 1.37 2.22 -12.38
C PHE A 111 0.88 1.19 -13.43
N ILE A 112 -0.26 1.43 -14.05
CA ILE A 112 -0.80 0.53 -15.08
C ILE A 112 0.20 0.38 -16.24
N MET A 113 0.76 1.48 -16.72
CA MET A 113 1.76 1.39 -17.80
C MET A 113 3.04 0.69 -17.34
N GLY A 114 3.51 0.97 -16.13
CA GLY A 114 4.66 0.28 -15.54
C GLY A 114 4.44 -1.23 -15.45
N SER A 115 3.25 -1.67 -15.00
CA SER A 115 2.88 -3.08 -14.94
C SER A 115 2.83 -3.74 -16.33
N ILE A 116 2.32 -3.03 -17.35
CA ILE A 116 2.29 -3.53 -18.73
C ILE A 116 3.73 -3.67 -19.28
N LEU A 117 4.60 -2.68 -19.05
CA LEU A 117 5.98 -2.73 -19.48
C LEU A 117 6.77 -3.84 -18.79
N ALA A 118 6.48 -4.13 -17.52
CA ALA A 118 7.09 -5.21 -16.74
C ALA A 118 6.79 -6.61 -17.30
N GLU A 119 5.72 -6.79 -18.06
CA GLU A 119 5.37 -8.04 -18.73
C GLU A 119 5.95 -8.16 -20.15
N THR A 120 6.69 -7.18 -20.61
CA THR A 120 7.29 -7.18 -21.96
C THR A 120 8.64 -7.91 -21.99
N ILE A 121 9.06 -8.33 -23.18
CA ILE A 121 10.37 -8.99 -23.41
C ILE A 121 11.55 -8.04 -23.07
N GLU A 122 11.35 -6.74 -23.14
CA GLU A 122 12.35 -5.72 -22.83
C GLU A 122 12.29 -5.25 -21.36
N ALA A 123 11.50 -5.87 -20.50
CA ALA A 123 11.24 -5.44 -19.11
C ALA A 123 12.54 -5.20 -18.33
N GLU A 124 13.45 -6.18 -18.30
CA GLU A 124 14.71 -6.11 -17.57
C GLU A 124 15.62 -4.99 -18.11
N HIS A 125 15.63 -4.80 -19.43
CA HIS A 125 16.39 -3.73 -20.08
C HIS A 125 15.78 -2.36 -19.76
N ILE A 126 14.44 -2.22 -19.83
CA ILE A 126 13.73 -1.00 -19.48
C ILE A 126 13.98 -0.65 -18.00
N GLU A 127 13.90 -1.62 -17.10
CA GLU A 127 14.16 -1.42 -15.67
C GLU A 127 15.57 -0.83 -15.45
N HIS A 128 16.57 -1.43 -16.11
CA HIS A 128 17.96 -0.97 -15.97
C HIS A 128 18.19 0.46 -16.46
N ILE A 129 17.62 0.83 -17.62
CA ILE A 129 17.83 2.17 -18.19
C ILE A 129 16.99 3.25 -17.51
N ILE A 130 15.84 2.90 -16.90
CA ILE A 130 14.98 3.82 -16.17
C ILE A 130 15.50 4.08 -14.74
N GLN A 131 16.30 3.17 -14.17
CA GLN A 131 16.74 3.26 -12.78
C GLN A 131 17.33 4.64 -12.39
N PRO A 132 18.25 5.25 -13.16
CA PRO A 132 18.79 6.56 -12.82
C PRO A 132 17.73 7.68 -12.82
N VAL A 133 16.75 7.57 -13.71
CA VAL A 133 15.63 8.53 -13.80
C VAL A 133 14.71 8.38 -12.58
N LYS A 134 14.37 7.13 -12.23
CA LYS A 134 13.60 6.80 -11.02
C LYS A 134 14.29 7.33 -9.77
N ASP A 135 15.61 7.12 -9.62
CA ASP A 135 16.36 7.55 -8.46
C ASP A 135 16.37 9.09 -8.34
N LEU A 136 16.57 9.80 -9.46
CA LEU A 136 16.52 11.25 -9.50
C LEU A 136 15.14 11.80 -9.12
N PHE A 137 14.08 11.32 -9.77
CA PHE A 137 12.72 11.78 -9.49
C PHE A 137 12.24 11.34 -8.09
N GLY A 138 12.67 10.16 -7.63
CA GLY A 138 12.44 9.71 -6.26
C GLY A 138 13.04 10.66 -5.23
N ALA A 139 14.29 11.07 -5.41
CA ALA A 139 14.94 12.04 -4.55
C ALA A 139 14.20 13.41 -4.55
N ILE A 140 13.82 13.91 -5.73
CA ILE A 140 13.03 15.15 -5.86
C ILE A 140 11.68 15.01 -5.15
N PHE A 141 11.00 13.87 -5.32
CA PHE A 141 9.73 13.59 -4.66
C PHE A 141 9.87 13.63 -3.14
N PHE A 142 10.83 12.91 -2.56
CA PHE A 142 11.02 12.90 -1.11
C PHE A 142 11.41 14.27 -0.55
N VAL A 143 12.24 15.05 -1.25
CA VAL A 143 12.54 16.42 -0.87
C VAL A 143 11.27 17.29 -0.91
N SER A 144 10.48 17.20 -1.97
CA SER A 144 9.24 17.96 -2.13
C SER A 144 8.24 17.62 -1.04
N VAL A 145 8.04 16.33 -0.76
CA VAL A 145 7.17 15.85 0.33
C VAL A 145 7.68 16.32 1.69
N GLY A 146 9.01 16.25 1.91
CA GLY A 146 9.63 16.75 3.13
C GLY A 146 9.41 18.26 3.35
N MET A 147 9.42 19.06 2.29
CA MET A 147 9.15 20.50 2.36
C MET A 147 7.68 20.84 2.67
N LEU A 148 6.75 19.93 2.41
CA LEU A 148 5.33 20.08 2.81
C LEU A 148 5.12 19.91 4.32
N VAL A 149 6.09 19.33 5.02
CA VAL A 149 6.01 19.14 6.46
C VAL A 149 6.22 20.47 7.16
N ASN A 150 5.16 21.04 7.70
CA ASN A 150 5.25 22.22 8.56
C ASN A 150 5.60 21.77 9.99
N PRO A 151 6.77 22.16 10.55
CA PRO A 151 7.15 21.78 11.90
C PRO A 151 6.15 22.22 12.97
N ALA A 152 5.44 23.34 12.77
CA ALA A 152 4.41 23.79 13.69
C ALA A 152 3.22 22.80 13.76
N VAL A 153 2.82 22.24 12.63
CA VAL A 153 1.77 21.20 12.53
C VAL A 153 2.20 19.93 13.26
N LEU A 154 3.48 19.57 13.20
CA LEU A 154 4.00 18.40 13.94
C LEU A 154 3.92 18.57 15.45
N VAL A 155 4.12 19.78 15.95
CA VAL A 155 3.98 20.08 17.39
C VAL A 155 2.50 20.07 17.79
N GLU A 156 1.65 20.69 16.98
CA GLU A 156 0.21 20.74 17.20
C GLU A 156 -0.44 19.33 17.20
N TYR A 157 -0.05 18.49 16.23
CA TYR A 157 -0.55 17.12 16.08
C TYR A 157 0.42 16.05 16.60
N ALA A 158 1.29 16.40 17.58
CA ALA A 158 2.29 15.47 18.10
C ALA A 158 1.66 14.16 18.64
N TRP A 159 0.56 14.26 19.38
CA TRP A 159 -0.14 13.09 19.90
C TRP A 159 -0.70 12.17 18.82
N PRO A 160 -1.48 12.64 17.82
CA PRO A 160 -1.87 11.84 16.67
C PRO A 160 -0.68 11.18 15.97
N VAL A 161 0.39 11.91 15.72
CA VAL A 161 1.60 11.36 15.06
C VAL A 161 2.22 10.23 15.88
N ILE A 162 2.39 10.41 17.19
CA ILE A 162 2.96 9.40 18.08
C ILE A 162 2.07 8.14 18.11
N ILE A 163 0.76 8.32 18.31
CA ILE A 163 -0.18 7.20 18.41
C ILE A 163 -0.22 6.43 17.10
N ILE A 164 -0.38 7.11 15.96
CA ILE A 164 -0.43 6.45 14.65
C ILE A 164 0.89 5.75 14.36
N THR A 165 2.04 6.36 14.69
CA THR A 165 3.35 5.73 14.54
C THR A 165 3.45 4.44 15.34
N LEU A 166 3.08 4.47 16.62
CA LEU A 166 3.13 3.29 17.49
C LEU A 166 2.17 2.19 17.01
N VAL A 167 0.93 2.55 16.70
CA VAL A 167 -0.07 1.61 16.18
C VAL A 167 0.40 1.00 14.85
N THR A 168 0.98 1.79 13.98
CA THR A 168 1.51 1.30 12.70
C THR A 168 2.65 0.33 12.89
N ILE A 169 3.69 0.70 13.66
CA ILE A 169 4.86 -0.15 13.89
C ILE A 169 4.45 -1.45 14.57
N ILE A 170 3.74 -1.35 15.69
CA ILE A 170 3.33 -2.51 16.49
C ILE A 170 2.32 -3.35 15.71
N GLY A 171 1.31 -2.73 15.12
CA GLY A 171 0.28 -3.40 14.34
C GLY A 171 0.88 -4.13 13.14
N LYS A 172 1.68 -3.47 12.31
CA LYS A 172 2.31 -4.12 11.15
C LYS A 172 3.27 -5.23 11.60
N ALA A 173 4.09 -5.01 12.63
CA ALA A 173 4.99 -6.04 13.14
C ALA A 173 4.21 -7.29 13.62
N ILE A 174 3.13 -7.12 14.39
CA ILE A 174 2.32 -8.22 14.90
C ILE A 174 1.54 -8.90 13.78
N PHE A 175 0.73 -8.15 13.02
CA PHE A 175 -0.17 -8.74 12.02
C PHE A 175 0.58 -9.36 10.85
N SER A 176 1.68 -8.74 10.39
CA SER A 176 2.51 -9.32 9.33
C SER A 176 3.26 -10.56 9.82
N SER A 177 3.81 -10.56 11.04
CA SER A 177 4.43 -11.76 11.63
C SER A 177 3.42 -12.90 11.74
N PHE A 178 2.21 -12.59 12.21
CA PHE A 178 1.15 -13.58 12.35
C PHE A 178 0.67 -14.11 10.99
N GLY A 179 0.52 -13.25 9.99
CA GLY A 179 0.17 -13.65 8.62
C GLY A 179 1.19 -14.60 8.01
N VAL A 180 2.49 -14.29 8.17
CA VAL A 180 3.58 -15.15 7.69
C VAL A 180 3.63 -16.48 8.47
N LEU A 181 3.39 -16.45 9.79
CA LEU A 181 3.29 -17.66 10.61
C LEU A 181 2.14 -18.54 10.15
N LEU A 182 0.96 -17.97 9.89
CA LEU A 182 -0.20 -18.70 9.36
C LEU A 182 0.06 -19.29 7.97
N SER A 183 0.96 -18.71 7.19
CA SER A 183 1.38 -19.28 5.91
C SER A 183 2.25 -20.53 6.04
N GLY A 184 2.61 -20.93 7.27
CA GLY A 184 3.43 -22.12 7.56
C GLY A 184 4.93 -21.86 7.56
N GLU A 185 5.35 -20.63 7.78
CA GLU A 185 6.76 -20.29 7.95
C GLU A 185 7.20 -20.42 9.42
N PRO A 186 8.48 -20.73 9.69
CA PRO A 186 9.02 -20.79 11.05
C PRO A 186 8.85 -19.46 11.79
N LEU A 187 8.68 -19.51 13.13
CA LEU A 187 8.48 -18.34 13.98
C LEU A 187 9.57 -17.27 13.77
N ASN A 188 10.83 -17.65 13.67
CA ASN A 188 11.95 -16.73 13.43
C ASN A 188 11.78 -15.99 12.07
N THR A 189 11.46 -16.72 11.01
CA THR A 189 11.22 -16.14 9.68
C THR A 189 10.02 -15.21 9.71
N SER A 190 8.95 -15.58 10.41
CA SER A 190 7.73 -14.79 10.55
C SER A 190 7.97 -13.46 11.25
N ILE A 191 8.69 -13.49 12.37
CA ILE A 191 9.03 -12.27 13.13
C ILE A 191 9.94 -11.36 12.31
N LYS A 192 10.98 -11.90 11.66
CA LYS A 192 11.86 -11.11 10.78
C LYS A 192 11.08 -10.44 9.66
N SER A 193 10.16 -11.16 9.03
CA SER A 193 9.33 -10.59 7.97
C SER A 193 8.43 -9.46 8.50
N GLY A 194 7.73 -9.67 9.62
CA GLY A 194 6.86 -8.65 10.19
C GLY A 194 7.59 -7.39 10.65
N PHE A 195 8.74 -7.54 11.28
CA PHE A 195 9.56 -6.40 11.70
C PHE A 195 10.15 -5.63 10.51
N SER A 196 10.43 -6.33 9.39
CA SER A 196 10.89 -5.69 8.16
C SER A 196 9.79 -4.92 7.44
N LEU A 197 8.51 -5.24 7.68
CA LEU A 197 7.34 -4.60 7.09
C LEU A 197 6.75 -3.48 7.97
N ALA A 198 7.40 -3.11 9.07
CA ALA A 198 6.86 -2.18 10.06
C ALA A 198 6.78 -0.71 9.59
N GLN A 199 7.31 -0.37 8.42
CA GLN A 199 7.26 0.98 7.84
C GLN A 199 5.97 1.23 7.04
N ILE A 200 5.64 2.51 6.87
CA ILE A 200 4.64 2.96 5.90
C ILE A 200 5.32 3.15 4.54
N GLY A 201 4.75 2.57 3.49
CA GLY A 201 5.23 2.72 2.12
C GLY A 201 4.86 4.07 1.50
N GLU A 202 5.46 4.34 0.34
CA GLU A 202 5.25 5.59 -0.42
C GLU A 202 3.82 5.77 -0.92
N PHE A 203 3.09 4.69 -1.17
CA PHE A 203 1.68 4.77 -1.57
C PHE A 203 0.78 5.45 -0.54
N ALA A 204 1.15 5.43 0.74
CA ALA A 204 0.40 6.14 1.77
C ALA A 204 0.36 7.67 1.53
N PHE A 205 1.45 8.25 1.05
CA PHE A 205 1.47 9.68 0.68
C PHE A 205 0.59 9.96 -0.53
N ILE A 206 0.65 9.07 -1.52
CA ILE A 206 -0.13 9.21 -2.76
C ILE A 206 -1.62 9.12 -2.44
N ILE A 207 -2.02 8.15 -1.61
CA ILE A 207 -3.40 7.97 -1.15
C ILE A 207 -3.87 9.17 -0.33
N ALA A 208 -3.04 9.65 0.60
CA ALA A 208 -3.36 10.82 1.41
C ALA A 208 -3.52 12.08 0.56
N GLY A 209 -2.55 12.34 -0.33
CA GLY A 209 -2.60 13.47 -1.26
C GLY A 209 -3.81 13.42 -2.19
N LEU A 210 -4.11 12.24 -2.73
CA LEU A 210 -5.30 12.01 -3.54
C LEU A 210 -6.59 12.27 -2.74
N GLY A 211 -6.69 11.71 -1.53
CA GLY A 211 -7.86 11.89 -0.67
C GLY A 211 -8.11 13.36 -0.31
N VAL A 212 -7.05 14.13 -0.06
CA VAL A 212 -7.14 15.58 0.17
C VAL A 212 -7.54 16.32 -1.12
N SER A 213 -6.94 15.99 -2.26
CA SER A 213 -7.26 16.62 -3.55
C SER A 213 -8.71 16.39 -3.97
N LEU A 214 -9.24 15.23 -3.66
CA LEU A 214 -10.63 14.83 -3.90
C LEU A 214 -11.61 15.33 -2.81
N LYS A 215 -11.11 16.05 -1.79
CA LYS A 215 -11.88 16.54 -0.64
C LYS A 215 -12.60 15.45 0.18
N VAL A 216 -12.08 14.23 0.13
CA VAL A 216 -12.54 13.07 0.93
C VAL A 216 -11.84 13.05 2.28
N LEU A 217 -10.61 13.57 2.34
CA LEU A 217 -9.81 13.68 3.55
C LEU A 217 -9.51 15.13 3.88
N ASP A 218 -9.47 15.42 5.17
CA ASP A 218 -9.09 16.75 5.66
C ASP A 218 -7.61 17.05 5.35
N PRO A 219 -7.27 18.31 5.00
CA PRO A 219 -5.89 18.70 4.65
C PRO A 219 -4.84 18.40 5.72
N PHE A 220 -5.22 18.38 7.01
CA PHE A 220 -4.28 18.13 8.12
C PHE A 220 -3.78 16.67 8.16
N ILE A 221 -4.47 15.72 7.50
CA ILE A 221 -4.11 14.30 7.50
C ILE A 221 -2.81 14.05 6.71
N SER A 222 -2.61 14.76 5.60
CA SER A 222 -1.43 14.57 4.75
C SER A 222 -0.11 14.84 5.49
N PRO A 223 0.10 15.97 6.19
CA PRO A 223 1.30 16.21 7.00
C PRO A 223 1.52 15.14 8.09
N ILE A 224 0.46 14.64 8.71
CA ILE A 224 0.56 13.59 9.74
C ILE A 224 1.09 12.30 9.12
N ILE A 225 0.53 11.87 7.99
CA ILE A 225 0.97 10.64 7.31
C ILE A 225 2.43 10.76 6.86
N VAL A 226 2.83 11.92 6.35
CA VAL A 226 4.24 12.19 5.98
C VAL A 226 5.14 12.03 7.20
N ALA A 227 4.79 12.65 8.34
CA ALA A 227 5.56 12.55 9.58
C ALA A 227 5.69 11.09 10.06
N VAL A 228 4.58 10.37 10.12
CA VAL A 228 4.55 8.96 10.53
C VAL A 228 5.41 8.10 9.61
N SER A 229 5.35 8.33 8.31
CA SER A 229 6.14 7.57 7.36
C SER A 229 7.64 7.85 7.51
N VAL A 230 8.05 9.10 7.67
CA VAL A 230 9.46 9.46 7.92
C VAL A 230 9.96 8.76 9.19
N ILE A 231 9.20 8.84 10.29
CA ILE A 231 9.57 8.21 11.56
C ILE A 231 9.65 6.69 11.40
N THR A 232 8.65 6.05 10.77
CA THR A 232 8.63 4.60 10.60
C THR A 232 9.75 4.12 9.68
N THR A 233 10.05 4.83 8.59
CA THR A 233 11.16 4.52 7.69
C THR A 233 12.50 4.62 8.41
N PHE A 234 12.70 5.69 9.20
CA PHE A 234 13.94 5.88 9.96
C PHE A 234 14.12 4.82 11.06
N THR A 235 13.06 4.35 11.66
CA THR A 235 13.11 3.34 12.74
C THR A 235 13.20 1.90 12.22
N THR A 236 12.80 1.61 11.00
CA THR A 236 12.76 0.26 10.42
C THR A 236 14.11 -0.49 10.47
N PRO A 237 15.29 0.09 10.14
CA PRO A 237 16.55 -0.62 10.26
C PRO A 237 16.85 -1.12 11.67
N TYR A 238 16.41 -0.39 12.68
CA TYR A 238 16.56 -0.79 14.09
C TYR A 238 15.63 -1.95 14.43
N PHE A 239 14.39 -1.93 13.93
CA PHE A 239 13.45 -3.04 14.09
C PHE A 239 13.94 -4.32 13.41
N ILE A 240 14.49 -4.21 12.20
CA ILE A 240 15.10 -5.37 11.51
C ILE A 240 16.22 -6.01 12.35
N ARG A 241 17.08 -5.19 12.96
CA ARG A 241 18.13 -5.69 13.85
C ARG A 241 17.57 -6.30 15.13
N LEU A 242 16.51 -5.74 15.67
CA LEU A 242 15.84 -6.23 16.88
C LEU A 242 15.06 -7.54 16.63
N ALA A 243 14.72 -7.87 15.40
CA ALA A 243 13.92 -9.05 15.06
C ALA A 243 14.55 -10.36 15.52
N ASN A 244 15.88 -10.52 15.38
CA ASN A 244 16.59 -11.73 15.83
C ASN A 244 16.53 -11.93 17.35
N PRO A 245 17.02 -11.01 18.18
CA PRO A 245 16.98 -11.17 19.62
C PRO A 245 15.54 -11.29 20.16
N PHE A 246 14.59 -10.59 19.55
CA PHE A 246 13.20 -10.69 19.93
C PHE A 246 12.60 -12.07 19.61
N ALA A 247 12.91 -12.64 18.44
CA ALA A 247 12.45 -13.97 18.07
C ALA A 247 13.00 -15.05 19.01
N GLU A 248 14.29 -14.96 19.36
CA GLU A 248 14.92 -15.89 20.32
C GLU A 248 14.34 -15.75 21.72
N TRP A 249 14.10 -14.52 22.18
CA TRP A 249 13.49 -14.24 23.47
C TRP A 249 12.05 -14.80 23.52
N LEU A 250 11.26 -14.53 22.47
CA LEU A 250 9.89 -15.02 22.37
C LEU A 250 9.85 -16.55 22.35
N TYR A 251 10.74 -17.18 21.58
CA TYR A 251 10.81 -18.64 21.51
C TYR A 251 11.12 -19.26 22.90
N LYS A 252 12.00 -18.65 23.69
CA LYS A 252 12.33 -19.12 25.05
C LYS A 252 11.17 -19.00 26.05
N ILE A 253 10.30 -18.01 25.88
CA ILE A 253 9.14 -17.79 26.78
C ILE A 253 7.98 -18.72 26.43
N LEU A 254 7.85 -19.13 25.17
CA LEU A 254 6.77 -20.01 24.74
C LEU A 254 6.84 -21.38 25.43
N PRO A 255 5.72 -21.92 25.93
CA PRO A 255 5.66 -23.29 26.46
C PRO A 255 6.16 -24.32 25.41
N THR A 256 6.83 -25.37 25.84
CA THR A 256 7.40 -26.41 24.98
C THR A 256 6.37 -27.04 24.03
N LYS A 257 5.13 -27.23 24.49
CA LYS A 257 4.02 -27.72 23.63
C LYS A 257 3.70 -26.79 22.45
N VAL A 258 3.80 -25.48 22.68
CA VAL A 258 3.56 -24.49 21.61
C VAL A 258 4.75 -24.48 20.64
N GLN A 259 5.98 -24.54 21.14
CA GLN A 259 7.18 -24.65 20.31
C GLN A 259 7.10 -25.87 19.38
N GLU A 260 6.82 -27.06 19.93
CA GLU A 260 6.67 -28.29 19.16
C GLU A 260 5.55 -28.21 18.11
N THR A 261 4.44 -27.54 18.45
CA THR A 261 3.32 -27.36 17.51
C THR A 261 3.72 -26.43 16.37
N LEU A 262 4.40 -25.32 16.65
CA LEU A 262 4.89 -24.38 15.65
C LEU A 262 5.94 -25.04 14.74
N ASP A 263 6.87 -25.80 15.30
CA ASP A 263 7.91 -26.50 14.55
C ASP A 263 7.30 -27.60 13.66
N ARG A 264 6.30 -28.33 14.16
CA ARG A 264 5.55 -29.32 13.38
C ARG A 264 4.77 -28.67 12.23
N TYR A 265 4.12 -27.53 12.49
CA TYR A 265 3.39 -26.76 11.49
C TYR A 265 4.30 -26.25 10.37
N ALA A 266 5.47 -25.71 10.74
CA ALA A 266 6.48 -25.27 9.79
C ALA A 266 7.14 -26.44 9.01
N SER A 267 7.30 -27.60 9.65
CA SER A 267 7.89 -28.80 9.03
C SER A 267 6.94 -29.51 8.06
N GLY A 268 5.64 -29.49 8.33
CA GLY A 268 4.60 -30.11 7.49
C GLY A 268 4.56 -29.55 6.06
N LYS A 269 5.05 -28.34 5.84
CA LYS A 269 5.15 -27.72 4.52
C LYS A 269 6.31 -28.25 3.66
N LYS A 270 7.33 -28.89 4.28
CA LYS A 270 8.51 -29.41 3.57
C LYS A 270 8.26 -30.75 2.84
N THR A 271 7.21 -31.47 3.16
CA THR A 271 6.92 -32.82 2.66
C THR A 271 5.92 -32.88 1.50
N MET A 272 5.50 -31.76 0.93
CA MET A 272 4.62 -31.77 -0.24
C MET A 272 5.41 -32.13 -1.50
N ASN A 273 5.24 -33.38 -1.96
CA ASN A 273 5.75 -33.90 -3.22
C ASN A 273 5.17 -33.15 -4.42
N HIS A 274 6.02 -32.93 -5.42
CA HIS A 274 5.92 -31.93 -6.50
C HIS A 274 4.89 -32.24 -7.62
N ASP A 275 4.10 -33.31 -7.59
CA ASP A 275 3.52 -33.82 -8.86
C ASP A 275 1.99 -33.99 -8.95
N SER A 276 1.16 -33.76 -7.96
CA SER A 276 -0.28 -34.04 -8.18
C SER A 276 -1.32 -33.00 -7.77
N ASP A 277 -0.94 -31.85 -7.19
CA ASP A 277 -1.92 -31.04 -6.44
C ASP A 277 -2.05 -29.55 -6.83
N TRP A 278 -1.67 -29.18 -8.06
CA TRP A 278 -1.85 -27.81 -8.53
C TRP A 278 -3.30 -27.30 -8.36
N LYS A 279 -4.29 -28.14 -8.67
CA LYS A 279 -5.71 -27.82 -8.46
C LYS A 279 -6.10 -27.70 -6.98
N LYS A 280 -5.49 -28.51 -6.12
CA LYS A 280 -5.74 -28.47 -4.67
C LYS A 280 -5.03 -27.29 -4.02
N LEU A 281 -3.82 -26.96 -4.51
CA LEU A 281 -3.11 -25.73 -4.13
C LEU A 281 -3.91 -24.47 -4.52
N LEU A 282 -4.40 -24.38 -5.75
CA LEU A 282 -5.24 -23.29 -6.23
C LEU A 282 -6.53 -23.15 -5.39
N LYS A 283 -7.23 -24.27 -5.15
CA LYS A 283 -8.44 -24.27 -4.32
C LYS A 283 -8.16 -23.81 -2.88
N ASN A 284 -7.05 -24.26 -2.28
CA ASN A 284 -6.63 -23.83 -0.94
C ASN A 284 -6.17 -22.37 -0.91
N MET A 285 -5.47 -21.90 -1.95
CA MET A 285 -5.09 -20.49 -2.07
C MET A 285 -6.31 -19.59 -2.22
N ILE A 286 -7.24 -19.91 -3.12
CA ILE A 286 -8.49 -19.16 -3.31
C ILE A 286 -9.31 -19.16 -2.01
N GLY A 287 -9.45 -20.31 -1.35
CA GLY A 287 -10.14 -20.39 -0.06
C GLY A 287 -9.51 -19.49 1.02
N ARG A 288 -8.17 -19.48 1.11
CA ARG A 288 -7.46 -18.57 2.04
C ARG A 288 -7.63 -17.10 1.67
N VAL A 289 -7.54 -16.75 0.41
CA VAL A 289 -7.76 -15.37 -0.06
C VAL A 289 -9.17 -14.91 0.31
N ILE A 290 -10.20 -15.73 0.10
CA ILE A 290 -11.58 -15.42 0.49
C ILE A 290 -11.68 -15.22 2.00
N ILE A 291 -11.12 -16.14 2.81
CA ILE A 291 -11.15 -16.04 4.27
C ILE A 291 -10.45 -14.76 4.75
N TYR A 292 -9.27 -14.46 4.21
CA TYR A 292 -8.53 -13.25 4.58
C TYR A 292 -9.24 -11.97 4.12
N SER A 293 -9.88 -11.98 2.94
CA SER A 293 -10.69 -10.84 2.50
C SER A 293 -11.88 -10.60 3.42
N VAL A 294 -12.56 -11.66 3.85
CA VAL A 294 -13.67 -11.56 4.82
C VAL A 294 -13.19 -11.06 6.17
N LEU A 295 -12.04 -11.57 6.66
CA LEU A 295 -11.45 -11.10 7.91
C LEU A 295 -11.02 -9.63 7.83
N LEU A 296 -10.38 -9.21 6.76
CA LEU A 296 -10.00 -7.82 6.54
C LEU A 296 -11.23 -6.90 6.50
N THR A 297 -12.27 -7.32 5.78
CA THR A 297 -13.53 -6.55 5.73
C THR A 297 -14.18 -6.47 7.12
N ALA A 298 -14.17 -7.56 7.88
CA ALA A 298 -14.69 -7.57 9.25
C ALA A 298 -13.88 -6.65 10.18
N ILE A 299 -12.56 -6.69 10.12
CA ILE A 299 -11.68 -5.80 10.89
C ILE A 299 -11.90 -4.34 10.49
N TRP A 300 -12.06 -4.06 9.20
CA TRP A 300 -12.34 -2.72 8.71
C TRP A 300 -13.68 -2.19 9.21
N LEU A 301 -14.75 -3.00 9.14
CA LEU A 301 -16.07 -2.66 9.67
C LEU A 301 -16.03 -2.44 11.19
N LEU A 302 -15.35 -3.32 11.94
CA LEU A 302 -15.15 -3.16 13.38
C LEU A 302 -14.36 -1.88 13.71
N SER A 303 -13.35 -1.56 12.91
CA SER A 303 -12.57 -0.33 13.09
C SER A 303 -13.44 0.91 12.90
N ILE A 304 -14.30 0.95 11.91
CA ILE A 304 -15.19 2.09 11.66
C ILE A 304 -16.31 2.16 12.72
N GLN A 305 -16.90 1.03 13.10
CA GLN A 305 -18.07 1.03 13.99
C GLN A 305 -17.72 1.12 15.47
N ILE A 306 -16.54 0.65 15.88
CA ILE A 306 -16.14 0.58 17.29
C ILE A 306 -14.95 1.47 17.58
N ILE A 307 -13.87 1.37 16.79
CA ILE A 307 -12.62 2.06 17.07
C ILE A 307 -12.72 3.54 16.74
N TYR A 308 -13.29 3.89 15.58
CA TYR A 308 -13.43 5.27 15.15
C TYR A 308 -14.31 6.12 16.10
N PRO A 309 -15.52 5.68 16.52
CA PRO A 309 -16.31 6.42 17.50
C PRO A 309 -15.61 6.54 18.86
N ALA A 310 -15.00 5.47 19.35
CA ALA A 310 -14.29 5.48 20.63
C ALA A 310 -13.07 6.45 20.60
N ILE A 311 -12.36 6.49 19.49
CA ILE A 311 -11.26 7.44 19.31
C ILE A 311 -11.79 8.86 19.12
N SER A 312 -12.85 9.07 18.33
CA SER A 312 -13.42 10.39 18.09
C SER A 312 -13.99 11.02 19.37
N GLU A 313 -14.60 10.21 20.24
CA GLU A 313 -15.04 10.66 21.58
C GLU A 313 -13.85 10.98 22.50
N MET A 314 -12.77 10.22 22.43
CA MET A 314 -11.59 10.42 23.26
C MET A 314 -10.74 11.63 22.80
N PHE A 315 -10.82 12.00 21.53
CA PHE A 315 -10.13 13.13 20.92
C PHE A 315 -11.09 14.26 20.50
N ALA A 316 -12.38 14.19 20.86
CA ALA A 316 -13.28 15.31 20.69
C ALA A 316 -12.65 16.51 21.40
N PRO A 317 -12.23 17.57 20.68
CA PRO A 317 -11.71 18.75 21.36
C PRO A 317 -12.84 19.24 22.25
N VAL A 318 -12.53 19.59 23.51
CA VAL A 318 -13.37 20.40 24.34
C VAL A 318 -13.40 21.77 23.66
N THR A 319 -14.15 21.87 22.57
CA THR A 319 -14.37 23.13 21.89
C THR A 319 -15.30 23.93 22.76
N PRO A 320 -14.89 25.11 23.25
CA PRO A 320 -15.82 26.02 23.86
C PRO A 320 -16.88 26.37 22.80
N VAL A 321 -18.13 26.35 23.26
CA VAL A 321 -19.37 26.66 22.56
C VAL A 321 -19.26 28.01 21.81
N SER A 322 -18.66 28.05 20.64
CA SER A 322 -18.51 29.30 19.85
C SER A 322 -19.03 29.22 18.43
N TYR A 323 -19.45 28.05 17.95
CA TYR A 323 -19.95 27.91 16.57
C TYR A 323 -21.47 28.01 16.43
N THR A 324 -22.23 28.05 17.51
CA THR A 324 -23.68 28.23 17.46
C THR A 324 -24.11 29.68 17.22
N HIS A 325 -23.22 30.68 17.45
CA HIS A 325 -23.54 32.09 17.23
C HIS A 325 -23.29 32.60 15.80
N LEU A 326 -22.47 31.90 15.01
CA LEU A 326 -22.21 32.34 13.61
C LEU A 326 -23.34 31.93 12.65
N ARG A 327 -24.08 30.88 12.96
CA ARG A 327 -25.22 30.46 12.12
C ARG A 327 -26.50 31.28 12.37
N ALA A 328 -26.57 31.98 13.48
CA ALA A 328 -27.68 32.89 13.81
C ALA A 328 -27.57 34.25 13.12
N HIS A 329 -26.38 34.64 12.64
CA HIS A 329 -26.17 35.93 11.98
C HIS A 329 -26.40 35.91 10.46
N GLU A 330 -26.34 34.75 9.83
CA GLU A 330 -26.61 34.62 8.38
C GLU A 330 -28.13 34.64 8.05
N THR A 331 -28.99 34.33 9.01
CA THR A 331 -30.43 34.35 8.80
C THR A 331 -31.11 35.72 9.07
N VAL A 332 -30.36 36.72 9.46
CA VAL A 332 -30.90 38.09 9.74
C VAL A 332 -30.57 39.07 8.60
N LEU A 333 -29.80 38.68 7.59
CA LEU A 333 -29.45 39.50 6.44
C LEU A 333 -30.30 39.25 5.18
N ASP A 334 -31.26 38.30 5.24
CA ASP A 334 -32.20 37.98 4.15
C ASP A 334 -33.66 38.38 4.47
N LEU A 335 -33.88 39.46 5.23
CA LEU A 335 -35.21 40.08 5.38
C LEU A 335 -35.16 41.56 5.01
#